data_38a7a5b94b5ffdbd461c1542a7a37b26
#
_entry.id   38a7a5b94b5ffdbd461c1542a7a37b26
#
_cell.length_a   1.000
_cell.length_b   1.000
_cell.length_c   1.000
_cell.angle_alpha   90.00
_cell.angle_beta   90.00
_cell.angle_gamma   90.00
#
_symmetry.space_group_name_H-M   'P 1'
#
loop_
_entity.id
_entity.type
_entity.pdbx_description
1 polymer ?
#
loop_
_entity_poly.entity_id
_entity_poly.type
_entity_poly.pdbx_seq_one_letter_code
_entity_poly.pdbx_strand_id
1 'polypeptide(L)'
;VYELDRAGRSRVEVLTNAVVSPLAAALVRLPALLAAAGLVLVLTMLVWLPISCGLIGSVFDGGDYVLAYLLFMGLALPLSILAASAAYQYTRRADLSLVLFAAFAALSLTVWADNWQLCWLNPCVWALSDDFSNFRIFRSVAWMRLTWLAALAGIWTVSYLCIRQYGKGLPGSLARSVRRAHRPIIALSLLACSGFAYAAQPLVDHSNPDQTVMDFYQVPYAENVVCTSRSAQVFPDTTAGTVSGTAAYRFRNTSGQVWTAAFGVNPGYTISNVRVNGAEVPFSVSDYQEYNEAMLEVALPSDREIELTMDYGGFPRENRNVSIMQGGTEISSEYLCLENAGLSPRLINVLPGENGYPTTIEITLPASMSVIPFGASKAEVVAEQTDGTKTWRYDSNSAGGIL
;
A
#
# COMPACT_ATOMS: atom_id res chain seq x y z
N VAL A 1 -0.48 5.30 31.10
CA VAL A 1 -1.30 6.25 31.88
C VAL A 1 -1.08 6.08 33.40
N TYR A 2 -1.15 4.84 33.92
CA TYR A 2 -1.00 4.58 35.34
C TYR A 2 0.35 5.10 35.90
N GLU A 3 1.47 4.79 35.23
CA GLU A 3 2.80 5.28 35.66
C GLU A 3 2.95 6.79 35.52
N LEU A 4 2.29 7.41 34.57
CA LEU A 4 2.30 8.86 34.43
C LEU A 4 1.61 9.58 35.61
N ASP A 5 0.55 8.96 36.15
CA ASP A 5 -0.24 9.50 37.28
C ASP A 5 0.28 9.06 38.64
N ARG A 6 1.32 8.24 38.73
CA ARG A 6 1.85 7.67 39.95
C ARG A 6 2.21 8.71 41.02
N ALA A 7 2.86 9.81 40.60
CA ALA A 7 3.23 10.87 41.53
C ALA A 7 2.04 11.60 42.14
N GLY A 8 0.97 11.80 41.34
CA GLY A 8 -0.29 12.38 41.80
C GLY A 8 -1.01 11.47 42.80
N ARG A 9 -1.12 10.17 42.46
CA ARG A 9 -1.75 9.17 43.36
C ARG A 9 -1.01 8.98 44.68
N SER A 10 0.30 8.98 44.62
CA SER A 10 1.16 8.86 45.82
C SER A 10 1.25 10.16 46.61
N ARG A 11 0.60 11.23 46.19
CA ARG A 11 0.63 12.58 46.79
C ARG A 11 2.06 13.15 46.95
N VAL A 12 3.03 12.65 46.19
CA VAL A 12 4.42 13.13 46.22
C VAL A 12 4.74 14.13 45.11
N GLU A 13 3.72 14.53 44.34
CA GLU A 13 3.89 15.44 43.19
C GLU A 13 4.50 16.79 43.61
N VAL A 14 4.10 17.31 44.74
CA VAL A 14 4.64 18.58 45.28
C VAL A 14 6.13 18.44 45.61
N LEU A 15 6.52 17.35 46.27
CA LEU A 15 7.93 17.07 46.60
C LEU A 15 8.74 16.84 45.31
N THR A 16 8.23 16.08 44.39
CA THR A 16 8.90 15.84 43.09
C THR A 16 9.09 17.13 42.32
N ASN A 17 8.08 17.99 42.28
CA ASN A 17 8.14 19.26 41.55
C ASN A 17 9.03 20.31 42.26
N ALA A 18 9.32 20.15 43.53
CA ALA A 18 10.28 20.98 44.27
C ALA A 18 11.74 20.67 43.87
N VAL A 19 12.02 19.39 43.49
CA VAL A 19 13.36 18.94 43.13
C VAL A 19 13.59 18.97 41.62
N VAL A 20 12.59 18.52 40.85
CA VAL A 20 12.65 18.38 39.37
C VAL A 20 11.54 19.19 38.73
N SER A 21 11.89 19.99 37.72
CA SER A 21 10.84 20.71 36.98
C SER A 21 9.88 19.74 36.27
N PRO A 22 8.57 20.07 36.17
CA PRO A 22 7.59 19.22 35.52
C PRO A 22 7.95 18.86 34.08
N LEU A 23 8.62 19.78 33.37
CA LEU A 23 9.13 19.55 32.01
C LEU A 23 10.27 18.53 31.98
N ALA A 24 11.22 18.62 32.88
CA ALA A 24 12.33 17.65 32.98
C ALA A 24 11.82 16.27 33.39
N ALA A 25 10.85 16.20 34.29
CA ALA A 25 10.21 14.94 34.67
C ALA A 25 9.52 14.25 33.46
N ALA A 26 8.81 15.00 32.59
CA ALA A 26 8.21 14.46 31.41
C ALA A 26 9.24 13.95 30.39
N LEU A 27 10.36 14.69 30.22
CA LEU A 27 11.45 14.28 29.29
C LEU A 27 12.17 13.02 29.77
N VAL A 28 12.29 12.77 31.05
CA VAL A 28 12.93 11.56 31.59
C VAL A 28 11.99 10.37 31.58
N ARG A 29 10.70 10.60 31.83
CA ARG A 29 9.69 9.52 31.86
C ARG A 29 9.47 8.89 30.50
N LEU A 30 9.46 9.68 29.41
CA LEU A 30 9.23 9.15 28.06
C LEU A 30 10.30 8.13 27.66
N PRO A 31 11.62 8.44 27.67
CA PRO A 31 12.64 7.44 27.33
C PRO A 31 12.61 6.22 28.26
N ALA A 32 12.30 6.39 29.53
CA ALA A 32 12.19 5.27 30.47
C ALA A 32 11.06 4.30 30.09
N LEU A 33 9.89 4.84 29.67
CA LEU A 33 8.78 4.03 29.17
C LEU A 33 9.12 3.35 27.84
N LEU A 34 9.79 4.06 26.94
CA LEU A 34 10.25 3.51 25.67
C LEU A 34 11.28 2.39 25.87
N ALA A 35 12.22 2.56 26.80
CA ALA A 35 13.20 1.54 27.14
C ALA A 35 12.54 0.29 27.73
N ALA A 36 11.57 0.47 28.65
CA ALA A 36 10.81 -0.64 29.21
C ALA A 36 10.00 -1.38 28.12
N ALA A 37 9.36 -0.65 27.21
CA ALA A 37 8.65 -1.24 26.06
C ALA A 37 9.61 -2.00 25.14
N GLY A 38 10.79 -1.44 24.85
CA GLY A 38 11.83 -2.11 24.05
C GLY A 38 12.32 -3.41 24.70
N LEU A 39 12.49 -3.41 26.03
CA LEU A 39 12.86 -4.62 26.76
C LEU A 39 11.76 -5.69 26.66
N VAL A 40 10.50 -5.33 26.84
CA VAL A 40 9.37 -6.25 26.68
C VAL A 40 9.32 -6.80 25.27
N LEU A 41 9.51 -5.96 24.25
CA LEU A 41 9.55 -6.40 22.85
C LEU A 41 10.65 -7.44 22.61
N VAL A 42 11.88 -7.16 23.06
CA VAL A 42 13.01 -8.10 22.89
C VAL A 42 12.74 -9.42 23.60
N LEU A 43 12.21 -9.38 24.81
CA LEU A 43 11.89 -10.59 25.56
C LEU A 43 10.79 -11.41 24.87
N THR A 44 9.73 -10.78 24.40
CA THR A 44 8.66 -11.49 23.66
C THR A 44 9.16 -12.05 22.35
N MET A 45 9.97 -11.30 21.60
CA MET A 45 10.60 -11.78 20.36
C MET A 45 11.45 -13.03 20.61
N LEU A 46 12.27 -13.03 21.66
CA LEU A 46 13.11 -14.18 22.00
C LEU A 46 12.30 -15.41 22.46
N VAL A 47 11.18 -15.21 23.16
CA VAL A 47 10.29 -16.31 23.57
C VAL A 47 9.59 -16.94 22.38
N TRP A 48 9.14 -16.12 21.42
CA TRP A 48 8.43 -16.61 20.22
C TRP A 48 9.36 -17.15 19.14
N LEU A 49 10.64 -16.80 19.14
CA LEU A 49 11.60 -17.24 18.12
C LEU A 49 11.63 -18.77 17.94
N PRO A 50 11.84 -19.59 18.99
CA PRO A 50 11.89 -21.05 18.81
C PRO A 50 10.55 -21.63 18.36
N ILE A 51 9.43 -21.03 18.76
CA ILE A 51 8.10 -21.46 18.35
C ILE A 51 7.91 -21.19 16.86
N SER A 52 8.27 -19.99 16.39
CA SER A 52 8.19 -19.63 14.98
C SER A 52 9.10 -20.47 14.10
N CYS A 53 10.34 -20.73 14.52
CA CYS A 53 11.25 -21.63 13.83
C CYS A 53 10.67 -23.05 13.70
N GLY A 54 10.01 -23.56 14.76
CA GLY A 54 9.43 -24.89 14.77
C GLY A 54 8.15 -25.01 13.92
N LEU A 55 7.37 -23.95 13.82
CA LEU A 55 6.12 -23.94 13.04
C LEU A 55 6.37 -23.73 11.55
N ILE A 56 7.27 -22.79 11.19
CA ILE A 56 7.56 -22.45 9.79
C ILE A 56 8.55 -23.44 9.16
N GLY A 57 9.44 -24.01 9.97
CA GLY A 57 10.36 -25.07 9.52
C GLY A 57 11.45 -24.55 8.57
N SER A 58 11.62 -25.23 7.42
CA SER A 58 12.73 -24.99 6.50
C SER A 58 12.68 -23.66 5.75
N VAL A 59 11.51 -23.01 5.69
CA VAL A 59 11.30 -21.72 5.01
C VAL A 59 11.41 -20.53 5.97
N PHE A 60 11.79 -20.76 7.23
CA PHE A 60 11.93 -19.70 8.21
C PHE A 60 13.05 -18.74 7.84
N ASP A 61 12.71 -17.46 7.63
CA ASP A 61 13.66 -16.35 7.47
C ASP A 61 13.76 -15.52 8.76
N GLY A 62 14.96 -15.49 9.33
CA GLY A 62 15.24 -14.72 10.55
C GLY A 62 15.21 -13.22 10.33
N GLY A 63 15.51 -12.73 9.11
CA GLY A 63 15.43 -11.33 8.73
C GLY A 63 14.00 -10.84 8.71
N ASP A 64 13.12 -11.54 8.01
CA ASP A 64 11.70 -11.26 7.94
C ASP A 64 11.03 -11.35 9.30
N TYR A 65 11.40 -12.34 10.12
CA TYR A 65 10.91 -12.45 11.49
C TYR A 65 11.22 -11.21 12.34
N VAL A 66 12.48 -10.73 12.30
CA VAL A 66 12.90 -9.54 13.05
C VAL A 66 12.22 -8.30 12.52
N LEU A 67 12.14 -8.13 11.18
CA LEU A 67 11.45 -7.00 10.55
C LEU A 67 9.96 -6.99 10.88
N ALA A 68 9.29 -8.12 10.80
CA ALA A 68 7.90 -8.26 11.18
C ALA A 68 7.69 -7.84 12.65
N TYR A 69 8.49 -8.37 13.56
CA TYR A 69 8.40 -8.00 14.97
C TYR A 69 8.61 -6.51 15.20
N LEU A 70 9.62 -5.89 14.56
CA LEU A 70 9.90 -4.46 14.69
C LEU A 70 8.78 -3.60 14.10
N LEU A 71 8.29 -3.92 12.91
CA LEU A 71 7.32 -3.10 12.20
C LEU A 71 5.90 -3.27 12.77
N PHE A 72 5.48 -4.50 13.06
CA PHE A 72 4.10 -4.75 13.50
C PHE A 72 3.93 -4.48 15.00
N MET A 73 4.80 -5.00 15.84
CA MET A 73 4.70 -4.87 17.29
C MET A 73 5.62 -3.79 17.86
N GLY A 74 6.86 -3.72 17.39
CA GLY A 74 7.89 -2.84 17.93
C GLY A 74 7.54 -1.37 17.85
N LEU A 75 7.00 -0.93 16.74
CA LEU A 75 6.57 0.47 16.57
C LEU A 75 5.18 0.75 17.14
N ALA A 76 4.31 -0.25 17.33
CA ALA A 76 3.01 -0.06 17.97
C ALA A 76 3.13 0.38 19.43
N LEU A 77 4.12 -0.13 20.16
CA LEU A 77 4.37 0.22 21.56
C LEU A 77 4.78 1.70 21.73
N PRO A 78 5.80 2.24 21.05
CA PRO A 78 6.12 3.67 21.09
C PRO A 78 4.95 4.57 20.69
N LEU A 79 4.21 4.22 19.65
CA LEU A 79 3.03 4.97 19.22
C LEU A 79 1.98 5.04 20.34
N SER A 80 1.71 3.91 20.99
CA SER A 80 0.78 3.83 22.13
C SER A 80 1.27 4.66 23.33
N ILE A 81 2.58 4.65 23.62
CA ILE A 81 3.17 5.44 24.70
C ILE A 81 3.07 6.94 24.40
N LEU A 82 3.35 7.36 23.17
CA LEU A 82 3.24 8.76 22.75
C LEU A 82 1.80 9.24 22.85
N ALA A 83 0.83 8.46 22.31
CA ALA A 83 -0.59 8.80 22.36
C ALA A 83 -1.11 8.89 23.80
N ALA A 84 -0.85 7.87 24.63
CA ALA A 84 -1.30 7.83 26.02
C ALA A 84 -0.65 8.94 26.87
N SER A 85 0.64 9.23 26.65
CA SER A 85 1.33 10.29 27.42
C SER A 85 0.88 11.68 26.95
N ALA A 86 0.63 11.90 25.67
CA ALA A 86 0.04 13.15 25.20
C ALA A 86 -1.34 13.40 25.80
N ALA A 87 -2.23 12.38 25.77
CA ALA A 87 -3.55 12.45 26.39
C ALA A 87 -3.46 12.80 27.89
N TYR A 88 -2.52 12.19 28.62
CA TYR A 88 -2.31 12.50 30.04
C TYR A 88 -1.78 13.91 30.26
N GLN A 89 -0.85 14.38 29.44
CA GLN A 89 -0.32 15.74 29.56
C GLN A 89 -1.38 16.83 29.39
N TYR A 90 -2.37 16.61 28.49
CA TYR A 90 -3.49 17.52 28.31
C TYR A 90 -4.50 17.47 29.45
N THR A 91 -4.92 16.28 29.84
CA THR A 91 -6.04 16.09 30.77
C THR A 91 -5.63 16.21 32.23
N ARG A 92 -4.41 15.79 32.57
CA ARG A 92 -3.91 15.62 33.95
C ARG A 92 -4.81 14.75 34.81
N ARG A 93 -5.60 13.87 34.18
CA ARG A 93 -6.51 12.94 34.84
C ARG A 93 -6.34 11.57 34.22
N ALA A 94 -6.07 10.57 35.06
CA ALA A 94 -5.81 9.21 34.59
C ALA A 94 -7.04 8.58 33.94
N ASP A 95 -8.22 8.80 34.51
CA ASP A 95 -9.50 8.32 34.00
C ASP A 95 -9.79 8.86 32.60
N LEU A 96 -9.74 10.18 32.42
CA LEU A 96 -10.04 10.82 31.15
C LEU A 96 -8.98 10.50 30.09
N SER A 97 -7.70 10.45 30.45
CA SER A 97 -6.64 10.09 29.51
C SER A 97 -6.73 8.64 29.05
N LEU A 98 -7.17 7.74 29.93
CA LEU A 98 -7.41 6.34 29.56
C LEU A 98 -8.57 6.23 28.57
N VAL A 99 -9.67 6.94 28.82
CA VAL A 99 -10.83 6.96 27.91
C VAL A 99 -10.46 7.51 26.54
N LEU A 100 -9.70 8.64 26.50
CA LEU A 100 -9.25 9.22 25.23
C LEU A 100 -8.31 8.28 24.46
N PHE A 101 -7.37 7.64 25.17
CA PHE A 101 -6.51 6.66 24.53
C PHE A 101 -7.27 5.44 24.02
N ALA A 102 -8.20 4.90 24.84
CA ALA A 102 -9.02 3.77 24.43
C ALA A 102 -9.92 4.10 23.23
N ALA A 103 -10.51 5.30 23.19
CA ALA A 103 -11.28 5.75 22.05
C ALA A 103 -10.42 5.88 20.77
N PHE A 104 -9.20 6.43 20.91
CA PHE A 104 -8.27 6.53 19.78
C PHE A 104 -7.77 5.16 19.30
N ALA A 105 -7.55 4.21 20.19
CA ALA A 105 -7.21 2.83 19.85
C ALA A 105 -8.41 2.12 19.20
N ALA A 106 -9.62 2.32 19.73
CA ALA A 106 -10.85 1.75 19.16
C ALA A 106 -11.10 2.25 17.73
N LEU A 107 -10.86 3.54 17.44
CA LEU A 107 -10.95 4.07 16.07
C LEU A 107 -10.03 3.30 15.11
N SER A 108 -8.81 2.98 15.51
CA SER A 108 -7.87 2.20 14.69
C SER A 108 -8.33 0.76 14.44
N LEU A 109 -9.06 0.17 15.40
CA LEU A 109 -9.50 -1.23 15.33
C LEU A 109 -10.89 -1.41 14.70
N THR A 110 -11.63 -0.32 14.50
CA THR A 110 -13.00 -0.38 13.99
C THR A 110 -13.16 0.50 12.74
N VAL A 111 -13.30 1.82 12.91
CA VAL A 111 -13.61 2.75 11.82
C VAL A 111 -12.46 2.83 10.78
N TRP A 112 -11.23 2.69 11.23
CA TRP A 112 -10.03 2.76 10.38
C TRP A 112 -9.42 1.40 10.07
N ALA A 113 -10.09 0.31 10.46
CA ALA A 113 -9.55 -1.04 10.34
C ALA A 113 -9.20 -1.40 8.88
N ASP A 114 -10.05 -0.99 7.94
CA ASP A 114 -9.89 -1.28 6.51
C ASP A 114 -9.01 -0.24 5.78
N ASN A 115 -8.60 0.82 6.48
CA ASN A 115 -7.71 1.82 5.92
C ASN A 115 -6.28 1.63 6.42
N TRP A 116 -5.44 1.02 5.62
CA TRP A 116 -4.08 0.67 5.98
C TRP A 116 -3.21 1.87 6.41
N GLN A 117 -3.52 3.09 5.99
CA GLN A 117 -2.81 4.31 6.42
C GLN A 117 -3.24 4.78 7.81
N LEU A 118 -4.50 4.53 8.18
CA LEU A 118 -5.09 5.01 9.43
C LEU A 118 -5.09 3.95 10.54
N CYS A 119 -4.93 2.67 10.21
CA CYS A 119 -4.86 1.57 11.19
C CYS A 119 -3.53 1.53 11.97
N TRP A 120 -3.22 2.63 12.67
CA TRP A 120 -1.93 2.85 13.34
C TRP A 120 -1.57 1.81 14.40
N LEU A 121 -2.55 1.19 15.03
CA LEU A 121 -2.33 0.21 16.09
C LEU A 121 -2.04 -1.17 15.53
N ASN A 122 -2.85 -1.62 14.58
CA ASN A 122 -2.75 -2.94 13.96
C ASN A 122 -2.75 -2.79 12.43
N PRO A 123 -1.63 -3.07 11.75
CA PRO A 123 -1.60 -3.04 10.29
C PRO A 123 -2.56 -4.06 9.68
N CYS A 124 -3.22 -3.70 8.58
CA CYS A 124 -4.12 -4.57 7.83
C CYS A 124 -3.34 -5.60 7.00
N VAL A 125 -2.58 -6.47 7.65
CA VAL A 125 -1.81 -7.53 7.01
C VAL A 125 -2.34 -8.88 7.48
N TRP A 126 -2.79 -9.71 6.53
CA TRP A 126 -3.41 -11.00 6.82
C TRP A 126 -2.39 -12.12 7.01
N ALA A 127 -1.36 -12.14 6.18
CA ALA A 127 -0.26 -13.09 6.25
C ALA A 127 0.99 -12.52 5.59
N LEU A 128 2.14 -13.08 5.87
CA LEU A 128 3.38 -12.87 5.13
C LEU A 128 3.60 -14.07 4.22
N SER A 129 4.25 -13.85 3.09
CA SER A 129 4.61 -14.93 2.18
C SER A 129 5.82 -15.70 2.71
N ASP A 130 5.79 -17.03 2.56
CA ASP A 130 6.91 -17.90 2.87
C ASP A 130 7.80 -18.15 1.65
N ASP A 131 7.25 -17.92 0.44
CA ASP A 131 7.93 -18.23 -0.83
C ASP A 131 8.44 -16.97 -1.55
N PHE A 132 7.86 -15.80 -1.26
CA PHE A 132 8.15 -14.55 -1.96
C PHE A 132 8.60 -13.45 -1.01
N SER A 133 9.28 -12.44 -1.57
CA SER A 133 9.72 -11.28 -0.81
C SER A 133 8.55 -10.54 -0.17
N ASN A 134 8.68 -10.23 1.13
CA ASN A 134 7.74 -9.39 1.87
C ASN A 134 8.10 -7.89 1.83
N PHE A 135 9.03 -7.51 0.97
CA PHE A 135 9.59 -6.16 0.92
C PHE A 135 8.52 -5.07 0.78
N ARG A 136 7.53 -5.29 -0.09
CA ARG A 136 6.44 -4.33 -0.30
C ARG A 136 5.62 -4.11 0.96
N ILE A 137 5.24 -5.20 1.63
CA ILE A 137 4.46 -5.17 2.87
C ILE A 137 5.25 -4.41 3.94
N PHE A 138 6.50 -4.78 4.15
CA PHE A 138 7.36 -4.12 5.13
C PHE A 138 7.58 -2.64 4.80
N ARG A 139 7.78 -2.29 3.54
CA ARG A 139 7.91 -0.90 3.11
C ARG A 139 6.64 -0.10 3.38
N SER A 140 5.49 -0.62 3.00
CA SER A 140 4.20 0.06 3.22
C SER A 140 3.90 0.25 4.70
N VAL A 141 4.11 -0.79 5.52
CA VAL A 141 3.94 -0.70 6.97
C VAL A 141 4.97 0.26 7.59
N ALA A 142 6.21 0.25 7.13
CA ALA A 142 7.24 1.19 7.61
C ALA A 142 6.86 2.65 7.34
N TRP A 143 6.36 2.98 6.15
CA TRP A 143 5.89 4.32 5.82
C TRP A 143 4.69 4.74 6.68
N MET A 144 3.71 3.87 6.85
CA MET A 144 2.57 4.13 7.74
C MET A 144 3.04 4.37 9.18
N ARG A 145 3.93 3.51 9.70
CA ARG A 145 4.50 3.64 11.04
C ARG A 145 5.31 4.93 11.21
N LEU A 146 6.13 5.31 10.21
CA LEU A 146 6.90 6.55 10.21
C LEU A 146 5.98 7.78 10.25
N THR A 147 4.93 7.76 9.44
CA THR A 147 3.91 8.83 9.41
C THR A 147 3.28 9.02 10.78
N TRP A 148 2.82 7.95 11.42
CA TRP A 148 2.20 8.01 12.74
C TRP A 148 3.20 8.33 13.86
N LEU A 149 4.45 7.84 13.75
CA LEU A 149 5.50 8.17 14.73
C LEU A 149 5.78 9.66 14.71
N ALA A 150 5.93 10.27 13.55
CA ALA A 150 6.14 11.70 13.39
C ALA A 150 4.91 12.50 13.88
N ALA A 151 3.69 12.06 13.53
CA ALA A 151 2.45 12.71 13.97
C ALA A 151 2.31 12.69 15.49
N LEU A 152 2.42 11.52 16.11
CA LEU A 152 2.25 11.37 17.56
C LEU A 152 3.40 11.99 18.36
N ALA A 153 4.64 11.96 17.85
CA ALA A 153 5.75 12.70 18.44
C ALA A 153 5.53 14.22 18.37
N GLY A 154 4.98 14.72 17.26
CA GLY A 154 4.57 16.12 17.12
C GLY A 154 3.47 16.50 18.11
N ILE A 155 2.40 15.70 18.19
CA ILE A 155 1.31 15.89 19.16
C ILE A 155 1.81 15.82 20.61
N TRP A 156 2.69 14.87 20.90
CA TRP A 156 3.33 14.77 22.22
C TRP A 156 4.15 16.02 22.52
N THR A 157 4.91 16.54 21.56
CA THR A 157 5.71 17.77 21.76
C THR A 157 4.82 18.98 21.99
N VAL A 158 3.69 19.09 21.27
CA VAL A 158 2.69 20.14 21.54
C VAL A 158 2.12 19.99 22.94
N SER A 159 1.74 18.78 23.35
CA SER A 159 1.23 18.53 24.69
C SER A 159 2.27 18.84 25.78
N TYR A 160 3.56 18.58 25.50
CA TYR A 160 4.67 18.95 26.36
C TYR A 160 4.78 20.46 26.57
N LEU A 161 4.50 21.29 25.52
CA LEU A 161 4.45 22.74 25.67
C LEU A 161 3.32 23.20 26.59
N CYS A 162 2.25 22.43 26.69
CA CYS A 162 1.08 22.72 27.52
C CYS A 162 1.23 22.28 28.98
N ILE A 163 2.34 21.66 29.40
CA ILE A 163 2.56 21.22 30.77
C ILE A 163 2.53 22.42 31.69
N ARG A 164 1.64 22.37 32.70
CA ARG A 164 1.49 23.43 33.70
C ARG A 164 2.74 23.54 34.60
N GLN A 165 3.22 24.75 34.80
CA GLN A 165 4.41 25.04 35.53
C GLN A 165 4.15 26.02 36.67
N TYR A 166 4.63 25.70 37.88
CA TYR A 166 4.73 26.64 39.00
C TYR A 166 3.45 27.44 39.31
N GLY A 167 2.33 26.79 39.40
CA GLY A 167 1.06 27.44 39.72
C GLY A 167 0.48 28.35 38.59
N LYS A 168 1.14 28.43 37.44
CA LYS A 168 0.64 29.18 36.30
C LYS A 168 -0.44 28.37 35.56
N GLY A 169 -1.50 29.05 35.15
CA GLY A 169 -2.50 28.45 34.29
C GLY A 169 -1.92 28.00 32.95
N LEU A 170 -2.70 27.28 32.14
CA LEU A 170 -2.29 26.76 30.84
C LEU A 170 -1.74 27.85 29.91
N PRO A 171 -2.37 29.06 29.76
CA PRO A 171 -1.83 30.13 28.92
C PRO A 171 -0.45 30.63 29.36
N GLY A 172 -0.25 30.84 30.66
CA GLY A 172 1.02 31.31 31.18
C GLY A 172 2.15 30.29 31.08
N SER A 173 1.84 29.01 31.19
CA SER A 173 2.80 27.91 30.99
C SER A 173 3.19 27.76 29.53
N LEU A 174 2.22 27.82 28.63
CA LEU A 174 2.42 27.79 27.18
C LEU A 174 3.29 28.98 26.72
N ALA A 175 2.94 30.19 27.11
CA ALA A 175 3.70 31.39 26.77
C ALA A 175 5.17 31.32 27.23
N ARG A 176 5.41 30.72 28.39
CA ARG A 176 6.78 30.48 28.89
C ARG A 176 7.52 29.40 28.09
N SER A 177 6.84 28.34 27.72
CA SER A 177 7.42 27.23 26.98
C SER A 177 7.76 27.62 25.53
N VAL A 178 6.93 28.43 24.90
CA VAL A 178 7.12 28.93 23.52
C VAL A 178 8.23 29.98 23.43
N ARG A 179 8.54 30.70 24.50
CA ARG A 179 9.66 31.66 24.50
C ARG A 179 11.00 31.04 24.04
N ARG A 180 11.18 29.75 24.25
CA ARG A 180 12.32 29.00 23.70
C ARG A 180 11.94 28.50 22.31
N ALA A 181 12.24 29.28 21.27
CA ALA A 181 11.81 29.08 19.89
C ALA A 181 12.05 27.66 19.33
N HIS A 182 13.13 26.97 19.75
CA HIS A 182 13.41 25.60 19.29
C HIS A 182 12.30 24.60 19.61
N ARG A 183 11.54 24.80 20.70
CA ARG A 183 10.50 23.84 21.13
C ARG A 183 9.29 23.82 20.18
N PRO A 184 8.62 24.93 19.85
CA PRO A 184 7.55 24.92 18.87
C PRO A 184 8.04 24.57 17.47
N ILE A 185 9.29 24.93 17.11
CA ILE A 185 9.89 24.53 15.84
C ILE A 185 9.97 23.01 15.75
N ILE A 186 10.45 22.31 16.76
CA ILE A 186 10.50 20.83 16.78
C ILE A 186 9.09 20.24 16.59
N ALA A 187 8.08 20.76 17.30
CA ALA A 187 6.71 20.27 17.17
C ALA A 187 6.19 20.42 15.74
N LEU A 188 6.36 21.63 15.14
CA LEU A 188 5.95 21.92 13.78
C LEU A 188 6.72 21.09 12.75
N SER A 189 8.03 20.91 12.94
CA SER A 189 8.84 20.08 12.06
C SER A 189 8.38 18.61 12.05
N LEU A 190 8.08 18.05 13.23
CA LEU A 190 7.57 16.68 13.34
C LEU A 190 6.21 16.52 12.65
N LEU A 191 5.30 17.48 12.85
CA LEU A 191 4.00 17.46 12.16
C LEU A 191 4.14 17.64 10.65
N ALA A 192 5.06 18.52 10.21
CA ALA A 192 5.36 18.68 8.78
C ALA A 192 6.00 17.42 8.18
N CYS A 193 6.92 16.76 8.91
CA CYS A 193 7.47 15.46 8.51
C CYS A 193 6.40 14.38 8.38
N SER A 194 5.42 14.36 9.28
CA SER A 194 4.28 13.43 9.16
C SER A 194 3.47 13.69 7.89
N GLY A 195 3.13 14.96 7.61
CA GLY A 195 2.43 15.33 6.39
C GLY A 195 3.22 14.97 5.13
N PHE A 196 4.53 15.23 5.14
CA PHE A 196 5.40 14.85 4.03
C PHE A 196 5.49 13.32 3.88
N ALA A 197 5.69 12.57 4.95
CA ALA A 197 5.72 11.11 4.90
C ALA A 197 4.40 10.53 4.37
N TYR A 198 3.27 11.11 4.78
CA TYR A 198 1.96 10.73 4.24
C TYR A 198 1.84 11.00 2.74
N ALA A 199 2.26 12.15 2.27
CA ALA A 199 2.17 12.53 0.87
C ALA A 199 3.20 11.82 -0.03
N ALA A 200 4.38 11.49 0.51
CA ALA A 200 5.48 10.87 -0.23
C ALA A 200 5.45 9.34 -0.23
N GLN A 201 4.40 8.72 0.29
CA GLN A 201 4.32 7.25 0.34
C GLN A 201 4.40 6.66 -1.07
N PRO A 202 5.40 5.84 -1.37
CA PRO A 202 5.53 5.18 -2.66
C PRO A 202 4.47 4.09 -2.81
N LEU A 203 4.01 3.86 -4.02
CA LEU A 203 3.14 2.73 -4.38
C LEU A 203 1.74 2.75 -3.70
N VAL A 204 1.27 3.91 -3.25
CA VAL A 204 -0.05 4.03 -2.64
C VAL A 204 -0.92 4.98 -3.44
N ASP A 205 -2.06 4.49 -3.86
CA ASP A 205 -3.09 5.33 -4.43
C ASP A 205 -3.84 6.08 -3.33
N HIS A 206 -3.58 7.38 -3.22
CA HIS A 206 -4.27 8.25 -2.27
C HIS A 206 -5.64 8.71 -2.77
N SER A 207 -5.96 8.46 -4.03
CA SER A 207 -7.20 8.90 -4.67
C SER A 207 -8.34 7.90 -4.51
N ASN A 208 -8.14 6.82 -3.76
CA ASN A 208 -9.12 5.75 -3.74
C ASN A 208 -10.47 6.22 -3.19
N PRO A 209 -11.50 6.23 -4.01
CA PRO A 209 -12.85 6.47 -3.57
C PRO A 209 -13.35 5.29 -2.73
N ASP A 210 -14.46 5.50 -2.09
CA ASP A 210 -15.19 4.49 -1.37
C ASP A 210 -15.61 3.36 -2.35
N GLN A 211 -15.03 2.18 -2.20
CA GLN A 211 -15.30 1.03 -3.06
C GLN A 211 -16.46 0.16 -2.56
N THR A 212 -17.31 0.70 -1.74
CA THR A 212 -18.50 -0.02 -1.25
C THR A 212 -19.55 -0.24 -2.33
N VAL A 213 -19.45 0.44 -3.47
CA VAL A 213 -20.37 0.30 -4.60
C VAL A 213 -19.65 -0.46 -5.72
N MET A 214 -19.91 -1.76 -5.79
CA MET A 214 -19.63 -2.54 -7.01
C MET A 214 -20.78 -2.26 -8.00
N ASP A 215 -20.62 -1.27 -8.83
CA ASP A 215 -21.47 -1.14 -10.00
C ASP A 215 -21.04 -2.18 -11.01
N PHE A 216 -21.82 -3.25 -11.12
CA PHE A 216 -21.61 -4.25 -12.15
C PHE A 216 -21.85 -3.59 -13.50
N TYR A 217 -20.78 -3.41 -14.25
CA TYR A 217 -20.87 -2.90 -15.60
C TYR A 217 -21.50 -3.97 -16.49
N GLN A 218 -22.67 -3.67 -17.04
CA GLN A 218 -23.35 -4.51 -18.00
C GLN A 218 -23.05 -4.03 -19.43
N VAL A 219 -21.84 -4.30 -19.92
CA VAL A 219 -21.61 -4.19 -21.37
C VAL A 219 -22.27 -5.39 -22.04
N PRO A 220 -23.16 -5.16 -23.01
CA PRO A 220 -23.71 -6.28 -23.78
C PRO A 220 -22.57 -7.03 -24.46
N TYR A 221 -22.58 -8.34 -24.35
CA TYR A 221 -21.64 -9.18 -25.07
C TYR A 221 -21.91 -9.02 -26.59
N ALA A 222 -20.82 -8.90 -27.34
CA ALA A 222 -20.88 -8.82 -28.78
C ALA A 222 -21.24 -10.21 -29.38
N GLU A 223 -22.49 -10.41 -29.74
CA GLU A 223 -22.91 -11.60 -30.48
C GLU A 223 -22.27 -11.57 -31.87
N ASN A 224 -21.80 -12.71 -32.35
CA ASN A 224 -21.18 -12.86 -33.66
C ASN A 224 -19.84 -12.14 -33.88
N VAL A 225 -19.19 -11.76 -32.81
CA VAL A 225 -17.80 -11.29 -32.80
C VAL A 225 -16.95 -12.24 -31.97
N VAL A 226 -15.82 -12.64 -32.54
CA VAL A 226 -14.88 -13.56 -31.88
C VAL A 226 -13.50 -12.92 -31.89
N CYS A 227 -12.83 -12.91 -30.73
CA CYS A 227 -11.41 -12.60 -30.66
C CYS A 227 -10.61 -13.81 -31.17
N THR A 228 -9.88 -13.64 -32.26
CA THR A 228 -9.11 -14.73 -32.90
C THR A 228 -7.69 -14.85 -32.38
N SER A 229 -7.12 -13.76 -31.95
CA SER A 229 -5.81 -13.74 -31.25
C SER A 229 -5.59 -12.48 -30.46
N ARG A 230 -4.75 -12.59 -29.45
CA ARG A 230 -4.22 -11.47 -28.66
C ARG A 230 -2.70 -11.57 -28.61
N SER A 231 -2.02 -10.43 -28.65
CA SER A 231 -0.61 -10.36 -28.31
C SER A 231 -0.32 -9.13 -27.48
N ALA A 232 0.66 -9.22 -26.59
CA ALA A 232 1.13 -8.05 -25.85
C ALA A 232 2.65 -8.09 -25.72
N GLN A 233 3.26 -6.91 -25.85
CA GLN A 233 4.65 -6.65 -25.52
C GLN A 233 4.68 -5.79 -24.27
N VAL A 234 5.38 -6.26 -23.24
CA VAL A 234 5.36 -5.66 -21.90
C VAL A 234 6.77 -5.32 -21.46
N PHE A 235 6.96 -4.09 -20.99
CA PHE A 235 8.24 -3.55 -20.56
C PHE A 235 8.13 -2.98 -19.15
N PRO A 236 8.24 -3.82 -18.11
CA PRO A 236 8.26 -3.34 -16.73
C PRO A 236 9.58 -2.64 -16.40
N ASP A 237 9.50 -1.49 -15.76
CA ASP A 237 10.65 -0.83 -15.14
C ASP A 237 10.65 -1.14 -13.64
N THR A 238 11.50 -2.08 -13.24
CA THR A 238 11.61 -2.51 -11.84
C THR A 238 12.20 -1.45 -10.91
N THR A 239 12.83 -0.42 -11.46
CA THR A 239 13.39 0.70 -10.68
C THR A 239 12.35 1.78 -10.44
N ALA A 240 11.63 2.17 -11.50
CA ALA A 240 10.56 3.16 -11.41
C ALA A 240 9.24 2.57 -10.87
N GLY A 241 9.06 1.25 -10.90
CA GLY A 241 7.82 0.58 -10.52
C GLY A 241 6.70 0.80 -11.55
N THR A 242 7.03 1.05 -12.81
CA THR A 242 6.07 1.32 -13.89
C THR A 242 6.05 0.21 -14.91
N VAL A 243 4.96 0.14 -15.66
CA VAL A 243 4.81 -0.73 -16.84
C VAL A 243 4.60 0.14 -18.07
N SER A 244 5.15 -0.27 -19.18
CA SER A 244 4.76 0.20 -20.51
C SER A 244 4.59 -1.01 -21.41
N GLY A 245 3.76 -0.88 -22.44
CA GLY A 245 3.54 -1.97 -23.37
C GLY A 245 2.62 -1.62 -24.52
N THR A 246 2.55 -2.55 -25.47
CA THR A 246 1.64 -2.49 -26.61
C THR A 246 0.81 -3.76 -26.62
N ALA A 247 -0.51 -3.62 -26.73
CA ALA A 247 -1.44 -4.74 -26.87
C ALA A 247 -2.09 -4.74 -28.27
N ALA A 248 -2.21 -5.91 -28.86
CA ALA A 248 -2.86 -6.09 -30.13
C ALA A 248 -3.90 -7.21 -30.06
N TYR A 249 -5.04 -6.97 -30.68
CA TYR A 249 -6.19 -7.90 -30.76
C TYR A 249 -6.63 -8.05 -32.16
N ARG A 250 -6.96 -9.28 -32.54
CA ARG A 250 -7.61 -9.57 -33.84
C ARG A 250 -8.98 -10.12 -33.60
N PHE A 251 -9.96 -9.55 -34.32
CA PHE A 251 -11.36 -9.95 -34.23
C PHE A 251 -11.87 -10.41 -35.57
N ARG A 252 -12.80 -11.38 -35.54
CA ARG A 252 -13.62 -11.75 -36.65
C ARG A 252 -15.05 -11.34 -36.33
N ASN A 253 -15.58 -10.39 -37.10
CA ASN A 253 -16.95 -9.90 -37.01
C ASN A 253 -17.80 -10.52 -38.12
N THR A 254 -18.78 -11.35 -37.77
CA THR A 254 -19.70 -11.98 -38.71
C THR A 254 -21.06 -11.31 -38.71
N SER A 255 -21.28 -10.31 -37.83
CA SER A 255 -22.54 -9.56 -37.79
C SER A 255 -22.68 -8.55 -38.92
N GLY A 256 -21.57 -8.07 -39.48
CA GLY A 256 -21.56 -6.98 -40.44
C GLY A 256 -22.01 -5.64 -39.88
N GLN A 257 -22.05 -5.49 -38.57
CA GLN A 257 -22.45 -4.27 -37.86
C GLN A 257 -21.27 -3.66 -37.10
N VAL A 258 -21.32 -2.35 -36.88
CA VAL A 258 -20.42 -1.63 -35.98
C VAL A 258 -20.71 -2.07 -34.55
N TRP A 259 -19.68 -2.26 -33.77
CA TRP A 259 -19.79 -2.62 -32.34
C TRP A 259 -18.75 -1.92 -31.49
N THR A 260 -18.92 -1.95 -30.19
CA THR A 260 -17.97 -1.35 -29.22
C THR A 260 -17.24 -2.46 -28.50
N ALA A 261 -15.91 -2.47 -28.59
CA ALA A 261 -15.06 -3.31 -27.76
C ALA A 261 -14.83 -2.64 -26.41
N ALA A 262 -14.97 -3.39 -25.32
CA ALA A 262 -14.74 -2.94 -23.97
C ALA A 262 -13.59 -3.71 -23.33
N PHE A 263 -12.68 -2.98 -22.71
CA PHE A 263 -11.50 -3.51 -22.05
C PHE A 263 -11.40 -3.01 -20.61
N GLY A 264 -11.08 -3.93 -19.69
CA GLY A 264 -10.59 -3.57 -18.36
C GLY A 264 -9.12 -3.14 -18.47
N VAL A 265 -8.82 -1.98 -17.94
CA VAL A 265 -7.46 -1.44 -17.89
C VAL A 265 -7.12 -1.03 -16.46
N ASN A 266 -5.85 -1.15 -16.09
CA ASN A 266 -5.42 -0.68 -14.77
C ASN A 266 -5.63 0.83 -14.65
N PRO A 267 -6.26 1.35 -13.58
CA PRO A 267 -6.55 2.78 -13.42
C PRO A 267 -5.31 3.68 -13.40
N GLY A 268 -4.14 3.10 -13.15
CA GLY A 268 -2.86 3.82 -13.17
C GLY A 268 -2.23 3.94 -14.56
N TYR A 269 -2.83 3.30 -15.58
CA TYR A 269 -2.29 3.33 -16.92
C TYR A 269 -2.95 4.40 -17.78
N THR A 270 -2.13 5.08 -18.55
CA THR A 270 -2.55 5.95 -19.63
C THR A 270 -2.58 5.14 -20.92
N ILE A 271 -3.72 5.17 -21.62
CA ILE A 271 -3.88 4.55 -22.92
C ILE A 271 -3.58 5.57 -24.01
N SER A 272 -2.87 5.17 -25.02
CA SER A 272 -2.49 6.01 -26.16
C SER A 272 -2.41 5.20 -27.46
N ASN A 273 -2.30 5.91 -28.59
CA ASN A 273 -2.09 5.29 -29.92
C ASN A 273 -3.08 4.17 -30.27
N VAL A 274 -4.36 4.36 -29.90
CA VAL A 274 -5.41 3.36 -30.23
C VAL A 274 -5.67 3.39 -31.73
N ARG A 275 -5.40 2.29 -32.41
CA ARG A 275 -5.52 2.15 -33.86
C ARG A 275 -6.36 0.94 -34.24
N VAL A 276 -7.25 1.13 -35.17
CA VAL A 276 -8.04 0.07 -35.78
C VAL A 276 -7.65 -0.04 -37.26
N ASN A 277 -7.23 -1.22 -37.71
CA ASN A 277 -6.72 -1.44 -39.06
C ASN A 277 -5.65 -0.42 -39.50
N GLY A 278 -4.81 -0.03 -38.54
CA GLY A 278 -3.72 0.95 -38.73
C GLY A 278 -4.12 2.43 -38.63
N ALA A 279 -5.42 2.77 -38.60
CA ALA A 279 -5.91 4.13 -38.47
C ALA A 279 -6.18 4.49 -37.00
N GLU A 280 -5.82 5.68 -36.59
CA GLU A 280 -6.15 6.18 -35.23
C GLU A 280 -7.66 6.37 -35.09
N VAL A 281 -8.19 5.94 -33.94
CA VAL A 281 -9.61 6.02 -33.63
C VAL A 281 -9.83 6.69 -32.26
N PRO A 282 -10.95 7.39 -32.08
CA PRO A 282 -11.31 7.92 -30.78
C PRO A 282 -11.68 6.77 -29.82
N PHE A 283 -11.37 6.97 -28.55
CA PHE A 283 -11.71 6.04 -27.49
C PHE A 283 -12.15 6.82 -26.24
N SER A 284 -12.83 6.14 -25.33
CA SER A 284 -13.20 6.68 -24.03
C SER A 284 -12.65 5.78 -22.91
N VAL A 285 -12.23 6.39 -21.82
CA VAL A 285 -11.86 5.68 -20.58
C VAL A 285 -12.76 6.21 -19.49
N SER A 286 -13.50 5.32 -18.84
CA SER A 286 -14.36 5.64 -17.69
C SER A 286 -13.84 4.97 -16.43
N ASP A 287 -14.11 5.61 -15.29
CA ASP A 287 -13.81 5.04 -13.99
C ASP A 287 -14.78 3.86 -13.73
N TYR A 288 -14.31 2.69 -14.10
CA TYR A 288 -14.98 1.43 -13.83
C TYR A 288 -14.32 0.76 -12.64
N GLN A 289 -15.11 0.29 -11.68
CA GLN A 289 -14.57 -0.16 -10.40
C GLN A 289 -14.74 -1.67 -10.13
N GLU A 290 -15.13 -2.46 -11.11
CA GLU A 290 -15.07 -3.89 -10.94
C GLU A 290 -13.62 -4.36 -10.96
N TYR A 291 -13.22 -5.11 -9.96
CA TYR A 291 -11.84 -5.62 -9.81
C TYR A 291 -10.74 -4.54 -9.87
N ASN A 292 -11.09 -3.28 -9.53
CA ASN A 292 -10.14 -2.16 -9.57
C ASN A 292 -9.62 -1.82 -10.98
N GLU A 293 -10.44 -2.02 -11.98
CA GLU A 293 -10.15 -1.72 -13.39
C GLU A 293 -10.92 -0.46 -13.84
N ALA A 294 -10.30 0.37 -14.66
CA ALA A 294 -10.99 1.37 -15.47
C ALA A 294 -11.49 0.70 -16.75
N MET A 295 -12.51 1.26 -17.39
CA MET A 295 -13.03 0.71 -18.61
C MET A 295 -12.66 1.56 -19.81
N LEU A 296 -11.99 0.93 -20.78
CA LEU A 296 -11.71 1.48 -22.09
C LEU A 296 -12.75 0.98 -23.10
N GLU A 297 -13.39 1.90 -23.82
CA GLU A 297 -14.31 1.60 -24.91
C GLU A 297 -13.78 2.12 -26.23
N VAL A 298 -13.81 1.26 -27.24
CA VAL A 298 -13.36 1.56 -28.60
C VAL A 298 -14.44 1.13 -29.60
N ALA A 299 -14.91 2.04 -30.42
CA ALA A 299 -15.82 1.71 -31.52
C ALA A 299 -15.07 1.00 -32.66
N LEU A 300 -15.54 -0.17 -33.04
CA LEU A 300 -14.94 -1.00 -34.09
C LEU A 300 -15.84 -1.04 -35.30
N PRO A 301 -15.27 -1.05 -36.52
CA PRO A 301 -16.02 -1.04 -37.80
C PRO A 301 -16.78 -2.36 -38.04
N SER A 302 -17.58 -2.37 -39.09
CA SER A 302 -18.33 -3.56 -39.53
C SER A 302 -17.49 -4.55 -40.36
N ASP A 303 -16.20 -4.29 -40.51
CA ASP A 303 -15.28 -5.13 -41.26
C ASP A 303 -15.24 -6.56 -40.69
N ARG A 304 -15.05 -7.53 -41.60
CA ARG A 304 -15.01 -8.95 -41.21
C ARG A 304 -13.80 -9.31 -40.39
N GLU A 305 -12.65 -8.76 -40.70
CA GLU A 305 -11.40 -8.93 -39.94
C GLU A 305 -10.96 -7.56 -39.46
N ILE A 306 -10.73 -7.44 -38.17
CA ILE A 306 -10.39 -6.18 -37.50
C ILE A 306 -9.13 -6.41 -36.69
N GLU A 307 -8.16 -5.53 -36.85
CA GLU A 307 -6.97 -5.48 -35.98
C GLU A 307 -7.02 -4.20 -35.14
N LEU A 308 -6.97 -4.35 -33.82
CA LEU A 308 -6.90 -3.26 -32.83
C LEU A 308 -5.55 -3.31 -32.17
N THR A 309 -4.85 -2.17 -32.15
CA THR A 309 -3.60 -2.00 -31.39
C THR A 309 -3.72 -0.80 -30.46
N MET A 310 -3.10 -0.88 -29.30
CA MET A 310 -3.05 0.21 -28.34
C MET A 310 -1.76 0.17 -27.54
N ASP A 311 -1.24 1.35 -27.21
CA ASP A 311 -0.14 1.51 -26.25
C ASP A 311 -0.71 1.85 -24.88
N TYR A 312 -0.10 1.32 -23.85
CA TYR A 312 -0.47 1.58 -22.45
C TYR A 312 0.75 1.72 -21.59
N GLY A 313 0.62 2.44 -20.48
CA GLY A 313 1.72 2.52 -19.53
C GLY A 313 1.43 3.47 -18.39
N GLY A 314 2.16 3.28 -17.31
CA GLY A 314 2.04 4.08 -16.11
C GLY A 314 2.42 3.30 -14.87
N PHE A 315 2.04 3.86 -13.74
CA PHE A 315 2.21 3.26 -12.43
C PHE A 315 0.94 2.44 -12.09
N PRO A 316 1.04 1.11 -11.91
CA PRO A 316 -0.14 0.31 -11.59
C PRO A 316 -0.72 0.73 -10.25
N ARG A 317 -2.02 1.04 -10.26
CA ARG A 317 -2.77 1.36 -9.05
C ARG A 317 -3.34 0.11 -8.44
N GLU A 318 -3.38 0.10 -7.12
CA GLU A 318 -3.95 -0.96 -6.35
C GLU A 318 -5.14 -0.50 -5.56
N ASN A 319 -6.05 -1.44 -5.32
CA ASN A 319 -7.13 -1.22 -4.42
C ASN A 319 -6.63 -1.14 -2.97
N ARG A 320 -6.88 -0.03 -2.28
CA ARG A 320 -6.48 0.17 -0.88
C ARG A 320 -7.25 -0.70 0.10
N ASN A 321 -8.49 -1.03 -0.21
CA ASN A 321 -9.35 -1.80 0.66
C ASN A 321 -9.08 -3.30 0.55
N VAL A 322 -8.34 -3.71 -0.47
CA VAL A 322 -7.83 -5.08 -0.55
C VAL A 322 -6.59 -5.17 0.32
N SER A 323 -6.49 -6.21 1.10
CA SER A 323 -5.28 -6.53 1.86
C SER A 323 -4.06 -6.38 0.97
N ILE A 324 -2.97 -5.83 1.53
CA ILE A 324 -1.67 -5.73 0.87
C ILE A 324 -1.22 -7.09 0.28
N MET A 325 -1.81 -8.17 0.77
CA MET A 325 -1.56 -9.55 0.35
C MET A 325 -2.44 -10.06 -0.79
N GLN A 326 -3.57 -9.43 -1.05
CA GLN A 326 -4.43 -9.88 -2.15
C GLN A 326 -3.95 -9.25 -3.44
N GLY A 327 -2.86 -9.73 -3.91
CA GLY A 327 -2.29 -9.72 -5.21
C GLY A 327 -2.62 -8.56 -6.08
N GLY A 328 -2.58 -8.48 -7.16
CA GLY A 328 -2.66 -7.48 -8.14
C GLY A 328 -1.32 -7.35 -8.78
N THR A 329 -1.00 -6.16 -9.16
CA THR A 329 0.25 -5.86 -9.82
C THR A 329 1.29 -5.40 -8.82
N GLU A 330 2.38 -6.11 -8.70
CA GLU A 330 3.55 -5.72 -7.92
C GLU A 330 4.79 -5.64 -8.80
N ILE A 331 5.58 -4.58 -8.62
CA ILE A 331 6.83 -4.38 -9.36
C ILE A 331 7.90 -3.93 -8.37
N SER A 332 8.93 -4.75 -8.21
CA SER A 332 10.12 -4.44 -7.42
C SER A 332 11.37 -4.94 -8.13
N SER A 333 12.54 -4.61 -7.60
CA SER A 333 13.82 -5.10 -8.14
C SER A 333 14.05 -6.60 -7.90
N GLU A 334 13.31 -7.20 -6.98
CA GLU A 334 13.48 -8.60 -6.57
C GLU A 334 12.36 -9.49 -7.09
N TYR A 335 11.16 -8.91 -7.22
CA TYR A 335 9.96 -9.65 -7.50
C TYR A 335 9.00 -8.81 -8.34
N LEU A 336 8.32 -9.46 -9.27
CA LEU A 336 7.35 -8.83 -10.15
C LEU A 336 6.15 -9.79 -10.29
N CYS A 337 4.95 -9.26 -10.02
CA CYS A 337 3.69 -9.93 -10.29
C CYS A 337 2.83 -9.01 -11.16
N LEU A 338 2.40 -9.46 -12.32
CA LEU A 338 1.51 -8.73 -13.21
C LEU A 338 0.31 -9.61 -13.52
N GLU A 339 -0.86 -9.20 -13.08
CA GLU A 339 -2.11 -9.93 -13.27
C GLU A 339 -3.12 -9.13 -14.07
N ASN A 340 -3.92 -9.82 -14.87
CA ASN A 340 -5.07 -9.26 -15.58
C ASN A 340 -4.77 -7.92 -16.28
N ALA A 341 -5.49 -6.86 -15.92
CA ALA A 341 -5.30 -5.51 -16.45
C ALA A 341 -3.97 -4.86 -16.02
N GLY A 342 -3.30 -5.37 -14.98
CA GLY A 342 -1.95 -4.97 -14.61
C GLY A 342 -0.89 -5.47 -15.59
N LEU A 343 -1.13 -6.59 -16.27
CA LEU A 343 -0.25 -7.09 -17.31
C LEU A 343 -0.48 -6.36 -18.63
N SER A 344 -1.73 -6.29 -19.08
CA SER A 344 -2.15 -5.55 -20.28
C SER A 344 -3.68 -5.40 -20.29
N PRO A 345 -4.25 -4.47 -21.09
CA PRO A 345 -5.70 -4.34 -21.24
C PRO A 345 -6.39 -5.69 -21.41
N ARG A 346 -7.50 -5.93 -20.74
CA ARG A 346 -8.25 -7.19 -20.73
C ARG A 346 -9.58 -7.02 -21.44
N LEU A 347 -9.80 -7.76 -22.50
CA LEU A 347 -11.08 -7.75 -23.23
C LEU A 347 -12.22 -8.27 -22.34
N ILE A 348 -13.31 -7.50 -22.20
CA ILE A 348 -14.41 -7.80 -21.28
C ILE A 348 -15.63 -8.38 -22.01
N ASN A 349 -16.04 -7.78 -23.13
CA ASN A 349 -17.35 -8.00 -23.72
C ASN A 349 -17.38 -8.94 -24.94
N VAL A 350 -16.36 -9.74 -25.10
CA VAL A 350 -16.34 -10.83 -26.07
C VAL A 350 -16.21 -12.15 -25.32
N LEU A 351 -17.16 -13.05 -25.51
CA LEU A 351 -17.08 -14.35 -24.86
C LEU A 351 -15.86 -15.11 -25.44
N PRO A 352 -15.01 -15.65 -24.56
CA PRO A 352 -13.99 -16.58 -25.00
C PRO A 352 -14.70 -17.81 -25.62
N GLY A 353 -14.20 -18.32 -26.73
CA GLY A 353 -14.64 -19.62 -27.23
C GLY A 353 -14.40 -20.74 -26.21
N GLU A 354 -14.86 -21.96 -26.44
CA GLU A 354 -14.69 -23.10 -25.52
C GLU A 354 -13.22 -23.31 -25.06
N ASN A 355 -12.25 -22.90 -25.89
CA ASN A 355 -10.81 -23.02 -25.61
C ASN A 355 -10.12 -21.67 -25.36
N GLY A 356 -10.89 -20.60 -25.07
CA GLY A 356 -10.33 -19.26 -24.98
C GLY A 356 -9.92 -18.69 -26.36
N TYR A 357 -9.02 -17.73 -26.37
CA TYR A 357 -8.39 -17.23 -27.60
C TYR A 357 -6.86 -17.27 -27.46
N PRO A 358 -6.13 -17.62 -28.52
CA PRO A 358 -4.66 -17.66 -28.48
C PRO A 358 -4.08 -16.33 -28.06
N THR A 359 -3.27 -16.36 -27.03
CA THR A 359 -2.63 -15.19 -26.46
C THR A 359 -1.13 -15.41 -26.43
N THR A 360 -0.36 -14.51 -27.02
CA THR A 360 1.09 -14.49 -26.97
C THR A 360 1.56 -13.27 -26.19
N ILE A 361 2.34 -13.48 -25.15
CA ILE A 361 2.92 -12.41 -24.33
C ILE A 361 4.42 -12.43 -24.48
N GLU A 362 4.99 -11.28 -24.78
CA GLU A 362 6.44 -11.03 -24.73
C GLU A 362 6.72 -10.03 -23.60
N ILE A 363 7.62 -10.38 -22.70
CA ILE A 363 8.00 -9.51 -21.59
C ILE A 363 9.51 -9.36 -21.53
N THR A 364 9.97 -8.12 -21.40
CA THR A 364 11.40 -7.80 -21.32
C THR A 364 11.76 -7.42 -19.88
N LEU A 365 12.66 -8.19 -19.28
CA LEU A 365 13.06 -8.07 -17.88
C LEU A 365 14.59 -8.08 -17.73
N PRO A 366 15.14 -7.62 -16.58
CA PRO A 366 16.53 -7.84 -16.22
C PRO A 366 16.92 -9.32 -16.32
N ALA A 367 18.13 -9.61 -16.79
CA ALA A 367 18.60 -10.99 -17.01
C ALA A 367 18.67 -11.85 -15.74
N SER A 368 18.64 -11.22 -14.56
CA SER A 368 18.57 -11.87 -13.25
C SER A 368 17.20 -12.44 -12.91
N MET A 369 16.14 -12.00 -13.60
CA MET A 369 14.78 -12.45 -13.38
C MET A 369 14.38 -13.60 -14.29
N SER A 370 13.50 -14.47 -13.81
CA SER A 370 12.86 -15.54 -14.57
C SER A 370 11.36 -15.33 -14.60
N VAL A 371 10.68 -15.78 -15.65
CA VAL A 371 9.23 -15.62 -15.83
C VAL A 371 8.52 -16.94 -15.55
N ILE A 372 7.51 -16.89 -14.68
CA ILE A 372 6.59 -18.00 -14.40
C ILE A 372 5.18 -17.56 -14.80
N PRO A 373 4.65 -18.04 -15.93
CA PRO A 373 3.32 -17.66 -16.37
C PRO A 373 2.24 -18.39 -15.57
N PHE A 374 1.15 -17.71 -15.21
CA PHE A 374 0.00 -18.31 -14.57
C PHE A 374 -0.84 -19.14 -15.56
N GLY A 375 -1.00 -20.42 -15.29
CA GLY A 375 -1.88 -21.31 -16.06
C GLY A 375 -1.48 -21.52 -17.53
N ALA A 376 -0.23 -21.25 -17.87
CA ALA A 376 0.28 -21.34 -19.22
C ALA A 376 1.46 -22.34 -19.34
N SER A 377 1.89 -22.57 -20.59
CA SER A 377 3.14 -23.25 -20.90
C SER A 377 4.33 -22.47 -20.36
N LYS A 378 5.47 -23.15 -20.26
CA LYS A 378 6.71 -22.51 -19.82
C LYS A 378 7.06 -21.29 -20.69
N ALA A 379 7.57 -20.24 -20.05
CA ALA A 379 8.14 -19.13 -20.76
C ALA A 379 9.50 -19.52 -21.35
N GLU A 380 9.76 -19.05 -22.56
CA GLU A 380 11.03 -19.28 -23.29
C GLU A 380 11.73 -17.95 -23.56
N VAL A 381 13.05 -17.93 -23.45
CA VAL A 381 13.85 -16.75 -23.81
C VAL A 381 13.94 -16.67 -25.32
N VAL A 382 13.38 -15.60 -25.91
CA VAL A 382 13.41 -15.37 -27.35
C VAL A 382 14.50 -14.39 -27.80
N ALA A 383 14.97 -13.52 -26.89
CA ALA A 383 16.07 -12.60 -27.16
C ALA A 383 16.84 -12.28 -25.87
N GLU A 384 18.15 -12.16 -26.00
CA GLU A 384 19.04 -11.59 -24.97
C GLU A 384 19.63 -10.30 -25.53
N GLN A 385 19.49 -9.21 -24.79
CA GLN A 385 19.93 -7.90 -25.24
C GLN A 385 21.30 -7.55 -24.60
N THR A 386 22.05 -6.71 -25.27
CA THR A 386 23.39 -6.30 -24.80
C THR A 386 23.35 -5.38 -23.58
N ASP A 387 22.20 -4.83 -23.24
CA ASP A 387 21.96 -3.99 -22.06
C ASP A 387 21.70 -4.78 -20.77
N GLY A 388 21.79 -6.12 -20.82
CA GLY A 388 21.58 -7.00 -19.69
C GLY A 388 20.12 -7.33 -19.43
N THR A 389 19.24 -7.14 -20.42
CA THR A 389 17.84 -7.58 -20.36
C THR A 389 17.60 -8.83 -21.20
N LYS A 390 16.53 -9.57 -20.89
CA LYS A 390 16.05 -10.73 -21.63
C LYS A 390 14.58 -10.56 -21.98
N THR A 391 14.22 -10.93 -23.20
CA THR A 391 12.82 -11.01 -23.63
C THR A 391 12.36 -12.45 -23.52
N TRP A 392 11.34 -12.64 -22.69
CA TRP A 392 10.66 -13.91 -22.49
C TRP A 392 9.37 -13.93 -23.29
N ARG A 393 9.02 -15.06 -23.84
CA ARG A 393 7.77 -15.29 -24.55
C ARG A 393 7.05 -16.50 -23.99
N TYR A 394 5.76 -16.39 -23.83
CA TYR A 394 4.88 -17.52 -23.54
C TYR A 394 3.55 -17.40 -24.26
N ASP A 395 2.95 -18.55 -24.53
CA ASP A 395 1.65 -18.67 -25.17
C ASP A 395 0.62 -19.21 -24.15
N SER A 396 -0.58 -18.64 -24.17
CA SER A 396 -1.69 -18.99 -23.29
C SER A 396 -3.00 -18.93 -24.06
N ASN A 397 -4.02 -19.60 -23.56
CA ASN A 397 -5.39 -19.47 -24.06
C ASN A 397 -6.27 -18.57 -23.16
N SER A 398 -5.67 -17.87 -22.23
CA SER A 398 -6.37 -17.01 -21.27
C SER A 398 -5.74 -15.64 -21.16
N ALA A 399 -6.41 -14.71 -20.50
CA ALA A 399 -5.88 -13.38 -20.25
C ALA A 399 -4.62 -13.37 -19.36
N GLY A 400 -4.36 -14.46 -18.65
CA GLY A 400 -3.12 -14.77 -17.94
C GLY A 400 -2.54 -13.69 -17.01
N GLY A 401 -1.62 -14.12 -16.22
CA GLY A 401 -0.72 -13.30 -15.42
C GLY A 401 0.68 -13.90 -15.42
N ILE A 402 1.63 -13.22 -14.83
CA ILE A 402 3.01 -13.68 -14.65
C ILE A 402 3.51 -13.40 -13.24
N LEU A 403 4.41 -14.22 -12.82
CA LEU A 403 5.24 -14.11 -11.63
C LEU A 403 6.68 -13.98 -12.04
#